data_4b6b992738ce77965af9042ca15032b5
#
_entry.id   4b6b992738ce77965af9042ca15032b5
#
_cell.length_a   1.000
_cell.length_b   1.000
_cell.length_c   1.000
_cell.angle_alpha   90.00
_cell.angle_beta   90.00
_cell.angle_gamma   90.00
#
_symmetry.space_group_name_H-M   'P 1'
#
loop_
_entity.id
_entity.type
_entity.pdbx_description
1 polymer ?
#
loop_
_entity_poly.entity_id
_entity_poly.type
_entity_poly.pdbx_seq_one_letter_code
_entity_poly.pdbx_strand_id
1 'polypeptide(L)'
;RTTGEEIKSWSFDSEAETVTITGAEPWHSYTVNFLAVRLWEEISMYNHITNDWGDKEHLMAVDPRYPETQAHMIEWMTEWCEKNPDTTVVRFTSMFYNFAWFWKDDKNCRDAFSDWGSYAMTTTPLALKEFEKKYGYAMTSEDFVNAGLYTSTHNVPSKKYRAWMDFINEFVVSFGKKLIDIVHSYGKKAYVFYDDSWIGVEPYSKRFKEFGFDGLIKCVFNGFEARLCAGVDGVTHELRFHPYLFPTGLTGEPTFAPGGNPKLDASRYWVNVRRALLRKPVDRIGLGGYLHLVEPFPDFCDYIAQVADEFRLLKSLNASCEPYTLPGKVAVLTAWGSLRSWICSGHLHEHPEVDLTNLLDAISGLPFDVQFMSFDDVLANGIPEDVKVIINAGVANSAWSGGDYWKEAGVIEALTAFVHNGGGLLGVNDPSAVWA
;
A
#
# COMPACT_ATOMS: atom_id res chain seq x y z
N ARG A 1 7.26 -11.12 23.39
CA ARG A 1 6.68 -10.03 22.57
C ARG A 1 7.38 -8.69 22.82
N THR A 2 7.60 -8.31 24.05
CA THR A 2 8.22 -7.00 24.40
C THR A 2 9.73 -6.98 24.15
N THR A 3 10.42 -8.08 24.44
CA THR A 3 11.88 -8.16 24.30
C THR A 3 12.33 -8.72 22.95
N GLY A 4 11.44 -9.42 22.23
CA GLY A 4 11.79 -10.14 21.01
C GLY A 4 12.67 -11.37 21.23
N GLU A 5 12.90 -11.77 22.49
CA GLU A 5 13.70 -12.94 22.79
C GLU A 5 12.98 -14.24 22.41
N GLU A 6 13.66 -15.07 21.63
CA GLU A 6 13.17 -16.40 21.29
C GLU A 6 13.51 -17.42 22.38
N ILE A 7 12.48 -18.06 22.94
CA ILE A 7 12.65 -19.14 23.89
C ILE A 7 12.87 -20.45 23.14
N LYS A 8 14.00 -21.10 23.36
CA LYS A 8 14.38 -22.36 22.69
C LYS A 8 13.96 -23.61 23.46
N SER A 9 13.69 -23.49 24.77
CA SER A 9 13.33 -24.59 25.66
C SER A 9 11.81 -24.82 25.70
N TRP A 10 11.23 -25.25 24.59
CA TRP A 10 9.82 -25.57 24.51
C TRP A 10 9.55 -26.83 23.68
N SER A 11 8.39 -27.41 23.86
CA SER A 11 7.91 -28.54 23.06
C SER A 11 6.44 -28.37 22.72
N PHE A 12 6.02 -28.94 21.62
CA PHE A 12 4.64 -28.98 21.18
C PHE A 12 4.14 -30.42 21.15
N ASP A 13 3.01 -30.66 21.82
CA ASP A 13 2.28 -31.91 21.76
C ASP A 13 1.11 -31.72 20.78
N SER A 14 1.17 -32.40 19.63
CA SER A 14 0.16 -32.27 18.57
C SER A 14 -1.15 -33.02 18.89
N GLU A 15 -1.14 -34.00 19.80
CA GLU A 15 -2.37 -34.71 20.18
C GLU A 15 -3.14 -33.93 21.24
N ALA A 16 -2.40 -33.33 22.17
CA ALA A 16 -2.98 -32.50 23.22
C ALA A 16 -3.15 -31.02 22.80
N GLU A 17 -2.64 -30.62 21.65
CA GLU A 17 -2.60 -29.24 21.18
C GLU A 17 -2.01 -28.26 22.21
N THR A 18 -0.97 -28.71 22.92
CA THR A 18 -0.38 -27.93 24.00
C THR A 18 1.09 -27.60 23.75
N VAL A 19 1.48 -26.40 24.16
CA VAL A 19 2.87 -25.97 24.19
C VAL A 19 3.37 -25.95 25.62
N THR A 20 4.46 -26.64 25.86
CA THR A 20 5.13 -26.66 27.19
C THR A 20 6.43 -25.87 27.10
N ILE A 21 6.58 -24.85 27.94
CA ILE A 21 7.80 -24.07 28.06
C ILE A 21 8.54 -24.54 29.33
N THR A 22 9.78 -25.00 29.13
CA THR A 22 10.63 -25.46 30.24
C THR A 22 11.50 -24.30 30.74
N GLY A 23 11.52 -24.08 32.04
CA GLY A 23 12.31 -22.98 32.62
C GLY A 23 11.70 -21.60 32.44
N ALA A 24 10.38 -21.51 32.35
CA ALA A 24 9.69 -20.23 32.27
C ALA A 24 10.02 -19.35 33.48
N GLU A 25 10.35 -18.11 33.25
CA GLU A 25 10.67 -17.14 34.30
C GLU A 25 9.40 -16.54 34.88
N PRO A 26 9.33 -16.38 36.21
CA PRO A 26 8.19 -15.76 36.88
C PRO A 26 7.96 -14.33 36.31
N TRP A 27 6.70 -13.96 36.17
CA TRP A 27 6.26 -12.64 35.70
C TRP A 27 6.55 -12.32 34.25
N HIS A 28 7.06 -13.27 33.44
CA HIS A 28 7.18 -13.13 32.00
C HIS A 28 5.93 -13.63 31.29
N SER A 29 5.57 -12.95 30.21
CA SER A 29 4.53 -13.37 29.27
C SER A 29 5.20 -13.96 28.03
N TYR A 30 4.66 -15.09 27.58
CA TYR A 30 5.14 -15.81 26.40
C TYR A 30 4.05 -15.84 25.33
N THR A 31 4.45 -15.71 24.07
CA THR A 31 3.58 -15.90 22.91
C THR A 31 4.05 -17.07 22.08
N VAL A 32 3.12 -17.79 21.49
CA VAL A 32 3.40 -18.87 20.54
C VAL A 32 2.97 -18.41 19.17
N ASN A 33 3.91 -18.43 18.22
CA ASN A 33 3.66 -18.02 16.85
C ASN A 33 3.84 -19.22 15.93
N PHE A 34 2.93 -19.37 14.99
CA PHE A 34 2.98 -20.42 13.97
C PHE A 34 3.08 -19.76 12.59
N LEU A 35 3.95 -20.30 11.77
CA LEU A 35 3.97 -19.96 10.35
C LEU A 35 2.95 -20.84 9.64
N ALA A 36 1.82 -20.26 9.29
CA ALA A 36 0.79 -20.94 8.54
C ALA A 36 1.05 -20.82 7.04
N VAL A 37 0.74 -21.87 6.30
CA VAL A 37 0.68 -21.79 4.84
C VAL A 37 -0.48 -20.90 4.45
N ARG A 38 -0.18 -19.83 3.71
CA ARG A 38 -1.18 -18.94 3.15
C ARG A 38 -1.10 -18.95 1.64
N LEU A 39 -2.22 -19.21 1.03
CA LEU A 39 -2.38 -19.27 -0.41
C LEU A 39 -3.16 -18.05 -0.89
N TRP A 40 -2.93 -17.67 -2.13
CA TRP A 40 -3.73 -16.66 -2.80
C TRP A 40 -5.11 -17.21 -3.13
N GLU A 41 -6.14 -16.41 -2.89
CA GLU A 41 -7.52 -16.71 -3.24
C GLU A 41 -8.03 -15.70 -4.26
N GLU A 42 -8.71 -16.17 -5.29
CA GLU A 42 -9.38 -15.30 -6.25
C GLU A 42 -10.65 -14.67 -5.65
N ILE A 43 -11.25 -15.33 -4.69
CA ILE A 43 -12.49 -14.89 -4.07
C ILE A 43 -12.21 -13.93 -2.96
N SER A 44 -12.60 -12.68 -3.16
CA SER A 44 -12.58 -11.68 -2.12
C SER A 44 -13.78 -11.81 -1.19
N MET A 45 -13.64 -11.35 0.04
CA MET A 45 -14.74 -11.20 0.99
C MET A 45 -15.93 -10.41 0.39
N TYR A 46 -15.67 -9.47 -0.50
CA TYR A 46 -16.71 -8.70 -1.17
C TYR A 46 -17.59 -9.56 -2.07
N ASN A 47 -17.04 -10.53 -2.78
CA ASN A 47 -17.84 -11.40 -3.63
C ASN A 47 -18.83 -12.22 -2.81
N HIS A 48 -18.43 -12.63 -1.60
CA HIS A 48 -19.31 -13.33 -0.68
C HIS A 48 -20.43 -12.47 -0.11
N ILE A 49 -20.04 -11.32 0.42
CA ILE A 49 -20.94 -10.48 1.22
C ILE A 49 -21.79 -9.59 0.32
N THR A 50 -21.23 -9.07 -0.77
CA THR A 50 -21.86 -8.02 -1.56
C THR A 50 -22.47 -8.52 -2.87
N ASN A 51 -22.00 -9.66 -3.40
CA ASN A 51 -22.51 -10.24 -4.65
C ASN A 51 -23.43 -11.45 -4.43
N ASP A 52 -23.79 -11.72 -3.17
CA ASP A 52 -24.67 -12.85 -2.81
C ASP A 52 -24.23 -14.14 -3.52
N TRP A 53 -22.96 -14.48 -3.36
CA TRP A 53 -22.37 -15.63 -4.06
C TRP A 53 -23.02 -16.94 -3.64
N GLY A 54 -23.53 -17.00 -2.39
CA GLY A 54 -24.31 -18.14 -1.88
C GLY A 54 -23.56 -19.45 -1.96
N ASP A 55 -24.22 -20.45 -2.55
CA ASP A 55 -23.69 -21.82 -2.68
C ASP A 55 -22.82 -22.04 -3.92
N LYS A 56 -22.40 -21.00 -4.62
CA LYS A 56 -21.49 -21.16 -5.76
C LYS A 56 -20.18 -21.77 -5.32
N GLU A 57 -19.67 -22.66 -6.16
CA GLU A 57 -18.36 -23.27 -5.93
C GLU A 57 -17.28 -22.20 -5.82
N HIS A 58 -16.48 -22.29 -4.76
CA HIS A 58 -15.34 -21.45 -4.54
C HIS A 58 -14.12 -22.03 -5.24
N LEU A 59 -13.37 -21.19 -5.90
CA LEU A 59 -12.10 -21.59 -6.47
C LEU A 59 -11.11 -21.95 -5.35
N MET A 60 -10.35 -23.01 -5.59
CA MET A 60 -9.31 -23.42 -4.66
C MET A 60 -8.24 -22.34 -4.53
N ALA A 61 -7.82 -22.08 -3.30
CA ALA A 61 -6.69 -21.21 -3.05
C ALA A 61 -5.42 -21.76 -3.71
N VAL A 62 -4.65 -20.89 -4.36
CA VAL A 62 -3.45 -21.26 -5.13
C VAL A 62 -2.27 -20.36 -4.77
N ASP A 63 -1.05 -20.84 -5.04
CA ASP A 63 0.14 -19.99 -5.07
C ASP A 63 0.63 -19.89 -6.52
N PRO A 64 0.60 -18.70 -7.13
CA PRO A 64 1.08 -18.50 -8.49
C PRO A 64 2.57 -18.78 -8.68
N ARG A 65 3.32 -19.02 -7.62
CA ARG A 65 4.72 -19.40 -7.70
C ARG A 65 4.94 -20.82 -8.22
N TYR A 66 3.95 -21.70 -8.02
CA TYR A 66 4.03 -23.08 -8.56
C TYR A 66 3.92 -23.07 -10.08
N PRO A 67 4.79 -23.81 -10.79
CA PRO A 67 4.81 -23.84 -12.25
C PRO A 67 3.48 -24.22 -12.89
N GLU A 68 2.76 -25.15 -12.28
CA GLU A 68 1.46 -25.62 -12.75
C GLU A 68 0.40 -24.51 -12.67
N THR A 69 0.42 -23.74 -11.56
CA THR A 69 -0.46 -22.59 -11.39
C THR A 69 -0.12 -21.50 -12.41
N GLN A 70 1.16 -21.23 -12.66
CA GLN A 70 1.57 -20.26 -13.67
C GLN A 70 1.08 -20.67 -15.06
N ALA A 71 1.24 -21.94 -15.42
CA ALA A 71 0.80 -22.47 -16.70
C ALA A 71 -0.72 -22.29 -16.87
N HIS A 72 -1.50 -22.65 -15.85
CA HIS A 72 -2.96 -22.47 -15.86
C HIS A 72 -3.36 -20.99 -15.98
N MET A 73 -2.74 -20.09 -15.22
CA MET A 73 -3.05 -18.65 -15.31
C MET A 73 -2.71 -18.05 -16.68
N ILE A 74 -1.63 -18.50 -17.31
CA ILE A 74 -1.27 -18.11 -18.67
C ILE A 74 -2.32 -18.59 -19.68
N GLU A 75 -2.71 -19.86 -19.59
CA GLU A 75 -3.74 -20.43 -20.46
C GLU A 75 -5.08 -19.70 -20.28
N TRP A 76 -5.50 -19.51 -19.02
CA TRP A 76 -6.74 -18.79 -18.69
C TRP A 76 -6.74 -17.37 -19.25
N MET A 77 -5.66 -16.61 -19.08
CA MET A 77 -5.56 -15.24 -19.60
C MET A 77 -5.63 -15.21 -21.12
N THR A 78 -4.97 -16.17 -21.77
CA THR A 78 -4.98 -16.33 -23.23
C THR A 78 -6.39 -16.60 -23.73
N GLU A 79 -7.05 -17.61 -23.20
CA GLU A 79 -8.44 -17.95 -23.55
C GLU A 79 -9.41 -16.81 -23.27
N TRP A 80 -9.23 -16.13 -22.15
CA TRP A 80 -10.09 -14.99 -21.81
C TRP A 80 -9.96 -13.88 -22.84
N CYS A 81 -8.74 -13.53 -23.25
CA CYS A 81 -8.50 -12.53 -24.28
C CYS A 81 -9.12 -12.90 -25.62
N GLU A 82 -9.05 -14.18 -26.00
CA GLU A 82 -9.66 -14.71 -27.22
C GLU A 82 -11.19 -14.65 -27.19
N LYS A 83 -11.79 -15.06 -26.07
CA LYS A 83 -13.25 -15.08 -25.87
C LYS A 83 -13.87 -13.68 -25.73
N ASN A 84 -13.06 -12.64 -25.46
CA ASN A 84 -13.54 -11.28 -25.25
C ASN A 84 -12.88 -10.28 -26.23
N PRO A 85 -13.07 -10.43 -27.55
CA PRO A 85 -12.41 -9.61 -28.57
C PRO A 85 -12.75 -8.12 -28.46
N ASP A 86 -13.95 -7.78 -28.03
CA ASP A 86 -14.44 -6.40 -27.93
C ASP A 86 -13.92 -5.65 -26.69
N THR A 87 -13.30 -6.34 -25.74
CA THR A 87 -12.70 -5.73 -24.57
C THR A 87 -11.41 -5.00 -24.96
N THR A 88 -11.34 -3.70 -24.72
CA THR A 88 -10.17 -2.87 -25.06
C THR A 88 -9.19 -2.69 -23.89
N VAL A 89 -9.66 -2.83 -22.66
CA VAL A 89 -8.84 -2.63 -21.45
C VAL A 89 -9.12 -3.77 -20.48
N VAL A 90 -8.06 -4.46 -20.08
CA VAL A 90 -8.08 -5.44 -18.98
C VAL A 90 -7.63 -4.71 -17.71
N ARG A 91 -8.45 -4.78 -16.66
CA ARG A 91 -8.15 -4.17 -15.37
C ARG A 91 -7.78 -5.25 -14.37
N PHE A 92 -6.56 -5.18 -13.90
CA PHE A 92 -6.08 -6.01 -12.80
C PHE A 92 -6.43 -5.30 -11.49
N THR A 93 -7.13 -6.00 -10.60
CA THR A 93 -7.47 -5.46 -9.27
C THR A 93 -6.29 -5.53 -8.30
N SER A 94 -5.19 -5.80 -8.66
CA SER A 94 -3.84 -5.99 -8.19
C SER A 94 -3.26 -7.26 -8.76
N MET A 95 -1.96 -7.43 -8.62
CA MET A 95 -1.34 -8.69 -8.96
C MET A 95 -1.38 -9.61 -7.74
N PHE A 96 -2.13 -10.72 -7.89
CA PHE A 96 -2.24 -11.75 -6.88
C PHE A 96 -2.84 -11.23 -5.56
N TYR A 97 -4.00 -10.60 -5.72
CA TYR A 97 -4.76 -10.03 -4.63
C TYR A 97 -5.18 -11.09 -3.60
N ASN A 98 -5.07 -10.75 -2.35
CA ASN A 98 -5.46 -11.60 -1.24
C ASN A 98 -5.86 -10.73 -0.04
N PHE A 99 -6.96 -11.04 0.62
CA PHE A 99 -7.31 -10.39 1.87
C PHE A 99 -6.54 -11.03 3.02
N ALA A 100 -5.68 -10.27 3.65
CA ALA A 100 -5.03 -10.66 4.88
C ALA A 100 -5.54 -9.80 6.04
N TRP A 101 -6.06 -10.44 7.06
CA TRP A 101 -6.47 -9.79 8.29
C TRP A 101 -5.51 -10.16 9.40
N PHE A 102 -4.97 -9.14 10.06
CA PHE A 102 -4.25 -9.30 11.30
C PHE A 102 -5.14 -8.86 12.44
N TRP A 103 -5.44 -9.79 13.33
CA TRP A 103 -6.30 -9.53 14.45
C TRP A 103 -5.51 -9.01 15.63
N LYS A 104 -6.20 -8.25 16.42
CA LYS A 104 -5.76 -7.73 17.65
C LYS A 104 -6.72 -8.05 18.76
N ASP A 105 -6.17 -8.58 19.85
CA ASP A 105 -6.89 -8.80 21.09
C ASP A 105 -6.90 -7.57 21.99
N ASP A 106 -5.96 -6.66 21.80
CA ASP A 106 -5.80 -5.47 22.63
C ASP A 106 -6.26 -4.22 21.90
N LYS A 107 -7.25 -3.55 22.45
CA LYS A 107 -7.82 -2.31 21.90
C LYS A 107 -6.81 -1.16 21.78
N ASN A 108 -5.72 -1.20 22.54
CA ASN A 108 -4.66 -0.20 22.52
C ASN A 108 -3.48 -0.62 21.67
N CYS A 109 -3.54 -1.74 21.02
CA CYS A 109 -2.40 -2.27 20.29
C CYS A 109 -2.29 -1.63 18.92
N ARG A 110 -1.19 -1.00 18.64
CA ARG A 110 -0.83 -0.35 17.39
C ARG A 110 -0.68 -1.31 16.20
N ASP A 111 -0.73 -2.59 16.49
CA ASP A 111 -0.42 -3.66 15.56
C ASP A 111 -1.66 -4.25 14.91
N ALA A 112 -2.88 -3.73 15.20
CA ALA A 112 -4.07 -4.14 14.50
C ALA A 112 -3.98 -3.57 13.10
N PHE A 113 -3.68 -4.45 12.23
CA PHE A 113 -3.48 -4.13 10.85
C PHE A 113 -4.28 -5.10 9.98
N SER A 114 -5.13 -4.57 9.15
CA SER A 114 -5.69 -5.32 8.03
C SER A 114 -4.84 -5.01 6.80
N ASP A 115 -4.07 -5.97 6.33
CA ASP A 115 -3.39 -5.83 5.05
C ASP A 115 -4.33 -6.32 3.94
N TRP A 116 -4.73 -5.41 3.10
CA TRP A 116 -5.56 -5.72 1.96
C TRP A 116 -4.69 -6.21 0.82
N GLY A 117 -4.81 -7.49 0.54
CA GLY A 117 -4.40 -8.00 -0.74
C GLY A 117 -2.91 -8.14 -0.99
N SER A 118 -2.10 -8.23 0.04
CA SER A 118 -0.67 -8.41 -0.15
C SER A 118 -0.30 -9.86 -0.43
N TYR A 119 0.23 -10.13 -1.61
CA TYR A 119 0.88 -11.41 -1.91
C TYR A 119 2.07 -11.71 -0.99
N ALA A 120 2.65 -10.69 -0.36
CA ALA A 120 3.71 -10.86 0.64
C ALA A 120 3.34 -11.76 1.81
N MET A 121 2.04 -11.90 2.09
CA MET A 121 1.54 -12.79 3.11
C MET A 121 1.37 -14.24 2.63
N THR A 122 1.66 -14.52 1.37
CA THR A 122 1.58 -15.87 0.81
C THR A 122 2.85 -16.64 1.15
N THR A 123 2.79 -17.49 2.14
CA THR A 123 3.90 -18.29 2.66
C THR A 123 3.67 -19.76 2.36
N THR A 124 4.13 -20.23 1.21
CA THR A 124 4.06 -21.64 0.84
C THR A 124 5.40 -22.34 1.06
N PRO A 125 5.41 -23.68 1.18
CA PRO A 125 6.66 -24.43 1.28
C PRO A 125 7.63 -24.15 0.11
N LEU A 126 7.09 -23.96 -1.09
CA LEU A 126 7.91 -23.61 -2.26
C LEU A 126 8.54 -22.22 -2.10
N ALA A 127 7.73 -21.22 -1.73
CA ALA A 127 8.21 -19.85 -1.55
C ALA A 127 9.32 -19.78 -0.48
N LEU A 128 9.10 -20.43 0.66
CA LEU A 128 10.08 -20.48 1.74
C LEU A 128 11.39 -21.16 1.31
N LYS A 129 11.30 -22.29 0.60
CA LYS A 129 12.47 -23.01 0.08
C LYS A 129 13.25 -22.21 -0.96
N GLU A 130 12.56 -21.54 -1.87
CA GLU A 130 13.20 -20.69 -2.89
C GLU A 130 13.85 -19.47 -2.24
N PHE A 131 13.22 -18.88 -1.23
CA PHE A 131 13.81 -17.79 -0.46
C PHE A 131 15.10 -18.24 0.23
N GLU A 132 15.06 -19.36 0.97
CA GLU A 132 16.22 -19.91 1.64
C GLU A 132 17.37 -20.20 0.64
N LYS A 133 17.04 -20.78 -0.51
CA LYS A 133 18.02 -21.02 -1.57
C LYS A 133 18.67 -19.73 -2.09
N LYS A 134 17.89 -18.66 -2.20
CA LYS A 134 18.36 -17.38 -2.74
C LYS A 134 19.19 -16.59 -1.73
N TYR A 135 18.76 -16.53 -0.49
CA TYR A 135 19.36 -15.66 0.53
C TYR A 135 20.29 -16.40 1.50
N GLY A 136 20.29 -17.75 1.51
CA GLY A 136 21.17 -18.56 2.34
C GLY A 136 20.69 -18.73 3.80
N TYR A 137 19.48 -18.33 4.11
CA TYR A 137 18.84 -18.52 5.43
C TYR A 137 17.34 -18.69 5.27
N ALA A 138 16.72 -19.44 6.18
CA ALA A 138 15.28 -19.66 6.21
C ALA A 138 14.57 -18.51 6.92
N MET A 139 13.32 -18.24 6.50
CA MET A 139 12.37 -17.41 7.24
C MET A 139 11.63 -18.24 8.28
N THR A 140 11.44 -17.66 9.45
CA THR A 140 10.68 -18.27 10.55
C THR A 140 9.44 -17.42 10.87
N SER A 141 8.55 -17.95 11.71
CA SER A 141 7.41 -17.17 12.20
C SER A 141 7.85 -15.87 12.90
N GLU A 142 8.95 -15.88 13.62
CA GLU A 142 9.50 -14.69 14.29
C GLU A 142 9.91 -13.60 13.31
N ASP A 143 10.46 -13.98 12.16
CA ASP A 143 10.83 -13.02 11.11
C ASP A 143 9.61 -12.31 10.53
N PHE A 144 8.46 -13.00 10.46
CA PHE A 144 7.18 -12.41 10.00
C PHE A 144 6.47 -11.58 11.07
N VAL A 145 6.61 -11.93 12.34
CA VAL A 145 6.05 -11.13 13.44
C VAL A 145 6.94 -9.97 13.88
N ASN A 146 8.14 -9.85 13.30
CA ASN A 146 9.07 -8.75 13.53
C ASN A 146 9.32 -8.51 15.03
N ALA A 147 9.80 -9.53 15.73
CA ALA A 147 10.03 -9.51 17.17
C ALA A 147 8.77 -9.14 18.01
N GLY A 148 7.59 -9.56 17.55
CA GLY A 148 6.32 -9.27 18.20
C GLY A 148 5.71 -7.90 17.88
N LEU A 149 6.39 -7.09 17.08
CA LEU A 149 5.87 -5.80 16.58
C LEU A 149 5.02 -5.96 15.32
N TYR A 150 5.03 -7.13 14.74
CA TYR A 150 4.47 -7.44 13.42
C TYR A 150 5.08 -6.63 12.28
N THR A 151 5.03 -7.18 11.09
CA THR A 151 5.53 -6.53 9.87
C THR A 151 4.43 -5.65 9.26
N SER A 152 3.94 -4.71 10.04
CA SER A 152 2.97 -3.73 9.56
C SER A 152 3.66 -2.58 8.81
N THR A 153 2.89 -1.87 8.04
CA THR A 153 3.35 -0.68 7.32
C THR A 153 3.81 0.45 8.24
N HIS A 154 3.42 0.39 9.52
CA HIS A 154 3.74 1.41 10.53
C HIS A 154 5.07 1.16 11.24
N ASN A 155 5.57 -0.07 11.19
CA ASN A 155 6.79 -0.45 11.90
C ASN A 155 8.00 -0.46 10.96
N VAL A 156 9.17 -0.17 11.53
CA VAL A 156 10.44 -0.32 10.81
C VAL A 156 10.63 -1.80 10.46
N PRO A 157 10.80 -2.14 9.18
CA PRO A 157 10.95 -3.53 8.78
C PRO A 157 12.30 -4.09 9.21
N SER A 158 12.33 -5.34 9.65
CA SER A 158 13.60 -6.04 9.85
C SER A 158 14.33 -6.26 8.53
N LYS A 159 15.66 -6.43 8.57
CA LYS A 159 16.48 -6.72 7.37
C LYS A 159 16.01 -8.00 6.66
N LYS A 160 15.64 -9.03 7.41
CA LYS A 160 15.15 -10.29 6.85
C LYS A 160 13.78 -10.09 6.17
N TYR A 161 12.88 -9.34 6.79
CA TYR A 161 11.58 -9.10 6.20
C TYR A 161 11.69 -8.22 4.94
N ARG A 162 12.60 -7.27 4.90
CA ARG A 162 12.88 -6.51 3.68
C ARG A 162 13.37 -7.40 2.55
N ALA A 163 14.26 -8.36 2.86
CA ALA A 163 14.69 -9.35 1.87
C ALA A 163 13.52 -10.22 1.37
N TRP A 164 12.61 -10.58 2.27
CA TRP A 164 11.37 -11.26 1.88
C TRP A 164 10.50 -10.41 0.94
N MET A 165 10.36 -9.12 1.23
CA MET A 165 9.61 -8.19 0.38
C MET A 165 10.24 -8.02 -1.00
N ASP A 166 11.58 -7.94 -1.10
CA ASP A 166 12.30 -7.94 -2.37
C ASP A 166 12.06 -9.23 -3.16
N PHE A 167 12.09 -10.36 -2.48
CA PHE A 167 11.83 -11.67 -3.07
C PHE A 167 10.41 -11.77 -3.66
N ILE A 168 9.43 -11.26 -2.93
CA ILE A 168 8.04 -11.21 -3.39
C ILE A 168 7.89 -10.24 -4.57
N ASN A 169 8.46 -9.03 -4.45
CA ASN A 169 8.40 -8.02 -5.51
C ASN A 169 8.97 -8.55 -6.83
N GLU A 170 10.12 -9.21 -6.80
CA GLU A 170 10.74 -9.79 -7.99
C GLU A 170 9.84 -10.82 -8.67
N PHE A 171 9.20 -11.68 -7.89
CA PHE A 171 8.27 -12.68 -8.41
C PHE A 171 7.03 -12.03 -9.02
N VAL A 172 6.38 -11.15 -8.28
CA VAL A 172 5.13 -10.50 -8.71
C VAL A 172 5.35 -9.72 -10.01
N VAL A 173 6.43 -8.95 -10.09
CA VAL A 173 6.76 -8.19 -11.31
C VAL A 173 7.05 -9.13 -12.49
N SER A 174 7.88 -10.14 -12.29
CA SER A 174 8.29 -11.02 -13.38
C SER A 174 7.16 -11.88 -13.93
N PHE A 175 6.30 -12.39 -13.08
CA PHE A 175 5.14 -13.18 -13.52
C PHE A 175 3.98 -12.29 -13.99
N GLY A 176 3.73 -11.19 -13.29
CA GLY A 176 2.72 -10.22 -13.71
C GLY A 176 2.99 -9.67 -15.11
N LYS A 177 4.27 -9.38 -15.43
CA LYS A 177 4.66 -8.97 -16.79
C LYS A 177 4.24 -10.00 -17.84
N LYS A 178 4.38 -11.29 -17.60
CA LYS A 178 3.97 -12.33 -18.58
C LYS A 178 2.47 -12.24 -18.87
N LEU A 179 1.64 -12.01 -17.85
CA LEU A 179 0.19 -11.87 -18.05
C LEU A 179 -0.15 -10.59 -18.82
N ILE A 180 0.55 -9.51 -18.57
CA ILE A 180 0.38 -8.24 -19.28
C ILE A 180 0.82 -8.36 -20.74
N ASP A 181 1.94 -9.03 -21.00
CA ASP A 181 2.43 -9.28 -22.35
C ASP A 181 1.40 -10.09 -23.18
N ILE A 182 0.67 -11.02 -22.56
CA ILE A 182 -0.46 -11.72 -23.21
C ILE A 182 -1.57 -10.74 -23.57
N VAL A 183 -2.00 -9.89 -22.63
CA VAL A 183 -3.02 -8.86 -22.87
C VAL A 183 -2.62 -7.98 -24.06
N HIS A 184 -1.38 -7.53 -24.10
CA HIS A 184 -0.84 -6.71 -25.19
C HIS A 184 -0.80 -7.46 -26.53
N SER A 185 -0.50 -8.77 -26.53
CA SER A 185 -0.48 -9.56 -27.76
C SER A 185 -1.83 -9.64 -28.47
N TYR A 186 -2.92 -9.41 -27.74
CA TYR A 186 -4.28 -9.29 -28.28
C TYR A 186 -4.70 -7.84 -28.57
N GLY A 187 -3.76 -6.90 -28.58
CA GLY A 187 -4.04 -5.48 -28.87
C GLY A 187 -4.82 -4.75 -27.79
N LYS A 188 -4.93 -5.33 -26.60
CA LYS A 188 -5.65 -4.76 -25.46
C LYS A 188 -4.69 -4.00 -24.55
N LYS A 189 -5.20 -3.05 -23.76
CA LYS A 189 -4.45 -2.35 -22.74
C LYS A 189 -4.57 -3.03 -21.39
N ALA A 190 -3.53 -2.96 -20.59
CA ALA A 190 -3.49 -3.45 -19.23
C ALA A 190 -3.47 -2.29 -18.23
N TYR A 191 -4.47 -2.20 -17.38
CA TYR A 191 -4.54 -1.23 -16.30
C TYR A 191 -4.43 -1.95 -14.96
N VAL A 192 -3.79 -1.33 -13.99
CA VAL A 192 -3.76 -1.85 -12.62
C VAL A 192 -4.52 -0.93 -11.69
N PHE A 193 -5.35 -1.54 -10.87
CA PHE A 193 -5.97 -0.89 -9.74
C PHE A 193 -5.08 -1.12 -8.53
N TYR A 194 -4.60 -0.05 -7.92
CA TYR A 194 -3.83 -0.15 -6.69
C TYR A 194 -4.48 0.66 -5.59
N ASP A 195 -4.89 -0.04 -4.57
CA ASP A 195 -5.27 0.48 -3.27
C ASP A 195 -4.31 -0.14 -2.28
N ASP A 196 -3.80 0.66 -1.39
CA ASP A 196 -3.08 0.18 -0.22
C ASP A 196 -1.82 -0.67 -0.42
N SER A 197 -1.53 -1.52 0.52
CA SER A 197 -0.29 -2.20 0.75
C SER A 197 0.05 -3.33 -0.23
N TRP A 198 -0.03 -3.11 -1.52
CA TRP A 198 0.27 -4.13 -2.53
C TRP A 198 1.73 -4.13 -2.94
N ILE A 199 2.45 -5.07 -2.39
CA ILE A 199 3.85 -5.25 -2.69
C ILE A 199 4.02 -5.80 -4.09
N GLY A 200 4.88 -5.16 -4.85
CA GLY A 200 5.19 -5.51 -6.22
C GLY A 200 4.35 -4.78 -7.26
N VAL A 201 3.32 -4.07 -6.85
CA VAL A 201 2.51 -3.23 -7.75
C VAL A 201 2.55 -1.75 -7.40
N GLU A 202 3.36 -1.38 -6.43
CA GLU A 202 3.55 0.01 -6.05
C GLU A 202 4.17 0.80 -7.20
N PRO A 203 3.53 1.89 -7.64
CA PRO A 203 4.02 2.72 -8.73
C PRO A 203 5.41 3.30 -8.48
N TYR A 204 5.82 3.37 -7.23
CA TYR A 204 7.11 3.91 -6.79
C TYR A 204 8.18 2.85 -6.59
N SER A 205 7.82 1.58 -6.69
CA SER A 205 8.80 0.51 -6.76
C SER A 205 9.70 0.72 -7.98
N LYS A 206 11.00 0.54 -7.83
CA LYS A 206 11.96 0.65 -8.93
C LYS A 206 11.61 -0.26 -10.10
N ARG A 207 10.92 -1.36 -9.83
CA ARG A 207 10.53 -2.36 -10.81
C ARG A 207 9.13 -2.17 -11.39
N PHE A 208 8.35 -1.22 -10.91
CA PHE A 208 6.97 -1.04 -11.38
C PHE A 208 6.88 -0.88 -12.90
N LYS A 209 7.79 -0.12 -13.50
CA LYS A 209 7.82 0.10 -14.96
C LYS A 209 8.08 -1.18 -15.76
N GLU A 210 8.66 -2.21 -15.15
CA GLU A 210 8.91 -3.50 -15.81
C GLU A 210 7.62 -4.26 -16.13
N PHE A 211 6.52 -4.00 -15.42
CA PHE A 211 5.22 -4.59 -15.71
C PHE A 211 4.72 -4.26 -17.11
N GLY A 212 4.90 -3.00 -17.53
CA GLY A 212 4.39 -2.51 -18.80
C GLY A 212 2.90 -2.11 -18.77
N PHE A 213 2.35 -1.73 -17.62
CA PHE A 213 0.99 -1.22 -17.54
C PHE A 213 0.79 0.05 -18.37
N ASP A 214 -0.36 0.15 -19.05
CA ASP A 214 -0.78 1.33 -19.81
C ASP A 214 -1.53 2.34 -18.94
N GLY A 215 -2.07 1.90 -17.83
CA GLY A 215 -2.88 2.76 -16.97
C GLY A 215 -2.85 2.35 -15.51
N LEU A 216 -3.08 3.33 -14.67
CA LEU A 216 -3.04 3.26 -13.24
C LEU A 216 -4.35 3.79 -12.66
N ILE A 217 -5.02 3.01 -11.84
CA ILE A 217 -6.28 3.37 -11.20
C ILE A 217 -6.04 3.45 -9.70
N LYS A 218 -6.37 4.57 -9.07
CA LYS A 218 -6.22 4.77 -7.63
C LYS A 218 -7.51 5.26 -7.00
N CYS A 219 -7.95 4.61 -5.94
CA CYS A 219 -8.93 5.19 -5.05
C CYS A 219 -8.31 6.34 -4.27
N VAL A 220 -9.02 7.43 -4.15
CA VAL A 220 -8.50 8.64 -3.50
C VAL A 220 -9.48 9.19 -2.47
N PHE A 221 -8.96 9.40 -1.27
CA PHE A 221 -9.65 10.02 -0.15
C PHE A 221 -9.14 11.44 0.09
N ASN A 222 -7.91 11.71 -0.33
CA ASN A 222 -7.22 12.98 -0.07
C ASN A 222 -6.41 13.43 -1.29
N GLY A 223 -5.87 14.64 -1.19
CA GLY A 223 -5.09 15.22 -2.27
C GLY A 223 -3.73 14.57 -2.46
N PHE A 224 -3.16 14.03 -1.41
CA PHE A 224 -1.85 13.40 -1.51
C PHE A 224 -1.89 12.13 -2.35
N GLU A 225 -2.89 11.32 -2.19
CA GLU A 225 -3.11 10.12 -3.01
C GLU A 225 -3.29 10.46 -4.49
N ALA A 226 -4.00 11.57 -4.78
CA ALA A 226 -4.13 12.07 -6.14
C ALA A 226 -2.77 12.48 -6.73
N ARG A 227 -1.91 13.14 -5.94
CA ARG A 227 -0.54 13.48 -6.37
C ARG A 227 0.34 12.25 -6.57
N LEU A 228 0.21 11.25 -5.72
CA LEU A 228 0.93 9.99 -5.88
C LEU A 228 0.56 9.32 -7.21
N CYS A 229 -0.73 9.22 -7.52
CA CYS A 229 -1.20 8.67 -8.79
C CYS A 229 -0.62 9.46 -9.97
N ALA A 230 -0.79 10.77 -9.97
CA ALA A 230 -0.32 11.66 -11.02
C ALA A 230 1.21 11.71 -11.14
N GLY A 231 1.94 11.25 -10.14
CA GLY A 231 3.41 11.22 -10.11
C GLY A 231 4.05 10.12 -10.94
N VAL A 232 3.28 9.16 -11.40
CA VAL A 232 3.78 8.04 -12.21
C VAL A 232 3.78 8.42 -13.69
N ASP A 233 4.93 8.54 -14.28
CA ASP A 233 5.06 8.95 -15.67
C ASP A 233 4.81 7.79 -16.66
N GLY A 234 4.25 8.12 -17.83
CA GLY A 234 4.13 7.21 -18.96
C GLY A 234 2.91 6.30 -18.93
N VAL A 235 1.97 6.52 -18.03
CA VAL A 235 0.72 5.76 -17.92
C VAL A 235 -0.50 6.69 -17.96
N THR A 236 -1.66 6.15 -18.31
CA THR A 236 -2.94 6.84 -18.12
C THR A 236 -3.32 6.83 -16.64
N HIS A 237 -3.59 8.00 -16.07
CA HIS A 237 -3.99 8.12 -14.67
C HIS A 237 -5.51 8.17 -14.56
N GLU A 238 -6.07 7.28 -13.75
CA GLU A 238 -7.48 7.24 -13.44
C GLU A 238 -7.68 7.31 -11.92
N LEU A 239 -8.35 8.34 -11.44
CA LEU A 239 -8.77 8.40 -10.05
C LEU A 239 -10.15 7.80 -9.88
N ARG A 240 -10.30 6.92 -8.91
CA ARG A 240 -11.61 6.53 -8.40
C ARG A 240 -11.93 7.45 -7.23
N PHE A 241 -12.82 8.40 -7.49
CA PHE A 241 -13.20 9.40 -6.52
C PHE A 241 -14.12 8.79 -5.45
N HIS A 242 -13.82 9.05 -4.19
CA HIS A 242 -14.70 8.71 -3.08
C HIS A 242 -15.80 9.75 -2.88
N PRO A 243 -16.93 9.37 -2.29
CA PRO A 243 -17.17 8.16 -1.49
C PRO A 243 -17.31 6.89 -2.33
N TYR A 244 -16.97 5.76 -1.75
CA TYR A 244 -17.28 4.46 -2.33
C TYR A 244 -18.80 4.27 -2.40
N LEU A 245 -19.26 3.75 -3.52
CA LEU A 245 -20.65 3.33 -3.71
C LEU A 245 -20.88 1.96 -3.06
N PHE A 246 -20.71 1.91 -1.75
CA PHE A 246 -21.00 0.77 -0.91
C PHE A 246 -22.01 1.16 0.16
N PRO A 247 -22.82 0.22 0.70
CA PRO A 247 -23.81 0.52 1.72
C PRO A 247 -23.24 1.20 2.97
N THR A 248 -22.03 0.84 3.34
CA THR A 248 -21.27 1.49 4.41
C THR A 248 -19.93 2.00 3.88
N GLY A 249 -19.43 3.11 4.40
CA GLY A 249 -18.08 3.58 4.14
C GLY A 249 -17.02 2.65 4.75
N LEU A 250 -15.76 2.86 4.40
CA LEU A 250 -14.63 2.06 4.91
C LEU A 250 -14.46 2.18 6.43
N THR A 251 -14.88 3.29 7.01
CA THR A 251 -14.88 3.51 8.46
C THR A 251 -16.07 2.87 9.18
N GLY A 252 -16.94 2.13 8.48
CA GLY A 252 -18.18 1.60 9.03
C GLY A 252 -19.32 2.60 9.08
N GLU A 253 -19.09 3.86 8.74
CA GLU A 253 -20.12 4.89 8.70
C GLU A 253 -21.03 4.74 7.46
N PRO A 254 -22.35 4.93 7.61
CA PRO A 254 -23.28 4.79 6.50
C PRO A 254 -23.16 5.97 5.54
N THR A 255 -22.63 5.75 4.35
CA THR A 255 -22.57 6.77 3.30
C THR A 255 -23.82 6.75 2.42
N PHE A 256 -24.18 5.57 1.87
CA PHE A 256 -25.32 5.35 1.00
C PHE A 256 -26.44 4.54 1.67
N ALA A 257 -26.59 4.66 2.98
CA ALA A 257 -27.66 4.07 3.76
C ALA A 257 -28.65 5.15 4.24
N PRO A 258 -29.83 4.77 4.71
CA PRO A 258 -30.75 5.72 5.32
C PRO A 258 -30.09 6.53 6.44
N GLY A 259 -30.12 7.85 6.33
CA GLY A 259 -29.44 8.77 7.27
C GLY A 259 -28.02 9.18 6.87
N GLY A 260 -27.42 8.56 5.84
CA GLY A 260 -26.15 8.99 5.27
C GLY A 260 -26.25 10.28 4.47
N ASN A 261 -25.13 10.93 4.24
CA ASN A 261 -25.04 12.15 3.45
C ASN A 261 -23.90 12.08 2.42
N PRO A 262 -24.08 11.32 1.33
CA PRO A 262 -23.03 11.09 0.35
C PRO A 262 -22.57 12.37 -0.36
N LYS A 263 -23.44 13.36 -0.51
CA LYS A 263 -23.08 14.67 -1.05
C LYS A 263 -22.07 15.39 -0.16
N LEU A 264 -22.31 15.40 1.16
CA LEU A 264 -21.39 16.03 2.11
C LEU A 264 -20.03 15.32 2.09
N ASP A 265 -20.03 14.00 2.10
CA ASP A 265 -18.81 13.20 2.09
C ASP A 265 -18.02 13.45 0.79
N ALA A 266 -18.68 13.40 -0.36
CA ALA A 266 -18.06 13.75 -1.64
C ALA A 266 -17.48 15.16 -1.65
N SER A 267 -18.18 16.14 -1.05
CA SER A 267 -17.69 17.52 -1.01
C SER A 267 -16.41 17.68 -0.18
N ARG A 268 -16.30 16.96 0.92
CA ARG A 268 -15.09 16.93 1.76
C ARG A 268 -13.91 16.34 1.02
N TYR A 269 -14.09 15.20 0.36
CA TYR A 269 -13.03 14.57 -0.43
C TYR A 269 -12.62 15.42 -1.63
N TRP A 270 -13.61 16.01 -2.34
CA TRP A 270 -13.32 16.81 -3.53
C TRP A 270 -12.48 18.05 -3.23
N VAL A 271 -12.69 18.72 -2.13
CA VAL A 271 -11.87 19.88 -1.73
C VAL A 271 -10.40 19.54 -1.66
N ASN A 272 -10.07 18.38 -1.12
CA ASN A 272 -8.68 17.94 -0.98
C ASN A 272 -8.11 17.43 -2.31
N VAL A 273 -8.84 16.60 -3.02
CA VAL A 273 -8.43 16.07 -4.33
C VAL A 273 -8.24 17.21 -5.34
N ARG A 274 -9.15 18.17 -5.40
CA ARG A 274 -9.06 19.32 -6.29
C ARG A 274 -7.78 20.14 -6.10
N ARG A 275 -7.36 20.36 -4.85
CA ARG A 275 -6.10 21.07 -4.56
C ARG A 275 -4.89 20.38 -5.18
N ALA A 276 -4.86 19.06 -5.12
CA ALA A 276 -3.78 18.27 -5.71
C ALA A 276 -3.82 18.31 -7.25
N LEU A 277 -5.00 18.25 -7.86
CA LEU A 277 -5.18 18.33 -9.31
C LEU A 277 -4.75 19.69 -9.90
N LEU A 278 -4.82 20.75 -9.11
CA LEU A 278 -4.24 22.05 -9.47
C LEU A 278 -2.70 22.01 -9.56
N ARG A 279 -2.07 21.05 -8.91
CA ARG A 279 -0.62 20.89 -8.93
C ARG A 279 -0.15 19.91 -10.00
N LYS A 280 -0.89 18.82 -10.18
CA LYS A 280 -0.56 17.80 -11.18
C LYS A 280 -1.84 17.19 -11.75
N PRO A 281 -2.05 17.24 -13.07
CA PRO A 281 -3.26 16.72 -13.69
C PRO A 281 -3.28 15.19 -13.71
N VAL A 282 -4.50 14.64 -13.84
CA VAL A 282 -4.75 13.24 -14.15
C VAL A 282 -5.65 13.14 -15.39
N ASP A 283 -5.67 11.97 -16.01
CA ASP A 283 -6.40 11.80 -17.28
C ASP A 283 -7.89 11.63 -17.11
N ARG A 284 -8.28 10.91 -16.04
CA ARG A 284 -9.67 10.50 -15.79
C ARG A 284 -10.01 10.57 -14.31
N ILE A 285 -11.30 10.81 -14.07
CA ILE A 285 -11.92 10.67 -12.76
C ILE A 285 -13.21 9.89 -12.92
N GLY A 286 -13.51 9.00 -12.00
CA GLY A 286 -14.73 8.19 -11.99
C GLY A 286 -15.17 7.83 -10.59
N LEU A 287 -16.32 7.19 -10.50
CA LEU A 287 -16.86 6.60 -9.27
C LEU A 287 -16.59 5.09 -9.27
N GLY A 288 -16.50 4.52 -8.09
CA GLY A 288 -16.36 3.07 -7.90
C GLY A 288 -17.42 2.50 -6.98
N GLY A 289 -17.75 1.21 -7.14
CA GLY A 289 -18.74 0.51 -6.35
C GLY A 289 -20.08 0.30 -7.06
N TYR A 290 -21.15 0.21 -6.30
CA TYR A 290 -22.49 -0.14 -6.81
C TYR A 290 -23.28 1.10 -7.21
N LEU A 291 -23.36 1.35 -8.52
CA LEU A 291 -24.01 2.58 -9.04
C LEU A 291 -25.48 2.72 -8.65
N HIS A 292 -26.21 1.62 -8.43
CA HIS A 292 -27.61 1.67 -8.02
C HIS A 292 -27.82 2.33 -6.64
N LEU A 293 -26.79 2.39 -5.80
CA LEU A 293 -26.87 3.05 -4.49
C LEU A 293 -27.07 4.56 -4.56
N VAL A 294 -26.83 5.18 -5.72
CA VAL A 294 -27.02 6.63 -5.88
C VAL A 294 -28.48 7.03 -6.10
N GLU A 295 -29.34 6.10 -6.50
CA GLU A 295 -30.75 6.39 -6.83
C GLU A 295 -31.51 7.15 -5.74
N PRO A 296 -31.36 6.84 -4.45
CA PRO A 296 -32.03 7.58 -3.38
C PRO A 296 -31.43 8.97 -3.10
N PHE A 297 -30.33 9.34 -3.75
CA PHE A 297 -29.55 10.54 -3.45
C PHE A 297 -29.36 11.44 -4.69
N PRO A 298 -30.43 12.06 -5.22
CA PRO A 298 -30.33 12.89 -6.43
C PRO A 298 -29.42 14.11 -6.23
N ASP A 299 -29.35 14.68 -5.03
CA ASP A 299 -28.45 15.79 -4.71
C ASP A 299 -26.95 15.39 -4.74
N PHE A 300 -26.64 14.13 -4.47
CA PHE A 300 -25.31 13.59 -4.70
C PHE A 300 -24.99 13.54 -6.20
N CYS A 301 -25.93 13.06 -7.03
CA CYS A 301 -25.75 13.03 -8.48
C CYS A 301 -25.54 14.42 -9.06
N ASP A 302 -26.32 15.42 -8.61
CA ASP A 302 -26.17 16.81 -9.02
C ASP A 302 -24.79 17.37 -8.62
N TYR A 303 -24.31 17.01 -7.44
CA TYR A 303 -22.97 17.41 -6.99
C TYR A 303 -21.87 16.75 -7.82
N ILE A 304 -21.99 15.48 -8.15
CA ILE A 304 -21.01 14.77 -9.01
C ILE A 304 -20.98 15.38 -10.42
N ALA A 305 -22.10 15.85 -10.94
CA ALA A 305 -22.12 16.58 -12.20
C ALA A 305 -21.29 17.88 -12.11
N GLN A 306 -21.40 18.63 -11.02
CA GLN A 306 -20.57 19.82 -10.76
C GLN A 306 -19.08 19.46 -10.66
N VAL A 307 -18.74 18.38 -9.93
CA VAL A 307 -17.36 17.87 -9.85
C VAL A 307 -16.81 17.53 -11.24
N ALA A 308 -17.63 16.91 -12.10
CA ALA A 308 -17.23 16.57 -13.46
C ALA A 308 -16.96 17.83 -14.31
N ASP A 309 -17.74 18.89 -14.14
CA ASP A 309 -17.53 20.15 -14.84
C ASP A 309 -16.29 20.88 -14.34
N GLU A 310 -16.07 20.92 -13.03
CA GLU A 310 -14.82 21.46 -12.46
C GLU A 310 -13.60 20.66 -12.94
N PHE A 311 -13.68 19.34 -12.98
CA PHE A 311 -12.59 18.50 -13.46
C PHE A 311 -12.26 18.78 -14.95
N ARG A 312 -13.27 18.94 -15.81
CA ARG A 312 -13.07 19.32 -17.22
C ARG A 312 -12.39 20.67 -17.33
N LEU A 313 -12.78 21.63 -16.50
CA LEU A 313 -12.15 22.95 -16.44
C LEU A 313 -10.68 22.84 -16.03
N LEU A 314 -10.38 22.13 -14.93
CA LEU A 314 -9.00 21.91 -14.49
C LEU A 314 -8.15 21.24 -15.56
N LYS A 315 -8.72 20.23 -16.24
CA LYS A 315 -8.03 19.54 -17.34
C LYS A 315 -7.74 20.49 -18.51
N SER A 316 -8.67 21.38 -18.86
CA SER A 316 -8.47 22.37 -19.91
C SER A 316 -7.40 23.42 -19.55
N LEU A 317 -7.35 23.83 -18.29
CA LEU A 317 -6.31 24.74 -17.78
C LEU A 317 -4.93 24.07 -17.85
N ASN A 318 -4.82 22.85 -17.37
CA ASN A 318 -3.55 22.10 -17.41
C ASN A 318 -3.05 21.79 -18.84
N ALA A 319 -3.94 21.80 -19.84
CA ALA A 319 -3.54 21.67 -21.25
C ALA A 319 -2.87 22.93 -21.81
N SER A 320 -3.06 24.09 -21.20
CA SER A 320 -2.57 25.38 -21.67
C SER A 320 -1.62 26.09 -20.70
N CYS A 321 -1.58 25.67 -19.45
CA CYS A 321 -0.81 26.31 -18.41
C CYS A 321 -0.09 25.25 -17.55
N GLU A 322 1.14 25.57 -17.16
CA GLU A 322 1.85 24.80 -16.15
C GLU A 322 1.69 25.48 -14.77
N PRO A 323 1.39 24.74 -13.70
CA PRO A 323 1.32 25.31 -12.39
C PRO A 323 2.71 25.78 -11.93
N TYR A 324 2.76 26.94 -11.33
CA TYR A 324 4.00 27.42 -10.73
C TYR A 324 4.47 26.46 -9.63
N THR A 325 5.72 26.05 -9.70
CA THR A 325 6.36 25.18 -8.71
C THR A 325 7.61 25.88 -8.16
N LEU A 326 7.75 25.91 -6.85
CA LEU A 326 8.96 26.42 -6.20
C LEU A 326 10.17 25.55 -6.58
N PRO A 327 11.35 26.13 -6.77
CA PRO A 327 12.54 25.36 -7.04
C PRO A 327 12.94 24.53 -5.81
N GLY A 328 13.31 23.29 -6.09
CA GLY A 328 13.67 22.31 -5.05
C GLY A 328 12.51 21.46 -4.57
N LYS A 329 12.84 20.39 -3.86
CA LYS A 329 11.92 19.36 -3.41
C LYS A 329 11.83 19.29 -1.90
N VAL A 330 10.69 18.82 -1.43
CA VAL A 330 10.48 18.38 -0.05
C VAL A 330 10.54 16.86 -0.01
N ALA A 331 11.43 16.31 0.82
CA ALA A 331 11.56 14.87 1.00
C ALA A 331 10.90 14.46 2.33
N VAL A 332 10.12 13.37 2.28
CA VAL A 332 9.54 12.73 3.47
C VAL A 332 10.31 11.44 3.71
N LEU A 333 10.89 11.29 4.91
CA LEU A 333 11.67 10.11 5.26
C LEU A 333 10.79 8.89 5.50
N THR A 334 11.30 7.72 5.13
CA THR A 334 10.66 6.42 5.37
C THR A 334 11.68 5.31 5.55
N ALA A 335 11.41 4.38 6.44
CA ALA A 335 12.25 3.19 6.65
C ALA A 335 11.94 2.04 5.67
N TRP A 336 10.83 2.09 4.95
CA TRP A 336 10.45 1.04 3.99
C TRP A 336 11.13 1.16 2.62
N GLY A 337 11.63 2.34 2.30
CA GLY A 337 12.21 2.59 0.98
C GLY A 337 11.17 2.55 -0.14
N SER A 338 11.63 2.28 -1.35
CA SER A 338 10.79 2.25 -2.55
C SER A 338 9.82 1.08 -2.62
N LEU A 339 9.92 0.10 -1.74
CA LEU A 339 9.00 -1.03 -1.69
C LEU A 339 7.63 -0.66 -1.12
N ARG A 340 7.61 0.38 -0.29
CA ARG A 340 6.39 0.84 0.37
C ARG A 340 6.30 2.37 0.46
N SER A 341 6.76 3.08 -0.55
CA SER A 341 6.75 4.54 -0.56
C SER A 341 5.34 5.16 -0.58
N TRP A 342 4.35 4.40 -0.99
CA TRP A 342 2.93 4.81 -1.02
C TRP A 342 2.16 4.42 0.25
N ILE A 343 2.82 3.97 1.26
CA ILE A 343 2.29 3.61 2.59
C ILE A 343 1.35 4.67 3.20
N CYS A 344 1.40 5.87 2.69
CA CYS A 344 0.60 7.02 3.10
C CYS A 344 -0.75 7.08 2.43
N SER A 345 -1.12 6.08 1.63
CA SER A 345 -2.44 6.03 1.04
C SER A 345 -3.49 5.52 2.02
N GLY A 346 -4.70 5.89 1.76
CA GLY A 346 -6.00 5.56 2.32
C GLY A 346 -6.13 4.95 3.71
N HIS A 347 -5.53 3.83 3.96
CA HIS A 347 -5.78 3.10 5.22
C HIS A 347 -5.01 3.60 6.44
N LEU A 348 -4.12 4.56 6.30
CA LEU A 348 -3.50 5.21 7.46
C LEU A 348 -4.50 6.01 8.32
N HIS A 349 -5.65 6.38 7.77
CA HIS A 349 -6.71 7.03 8.54
C HIS A 349 -7.30 6.13 9.64
N GLU A 350 -7.12 4.82 9.55
CA GLU A 350 -7.48 3.87 10.60
C GLU A 350 -6.53 3.93 11.81
N HIS A 351 -5.42 4.62 11.66
CA HIS A 351 -4.37 4.79 12.66
C HIS A 351 -4.10 6.29 12.93
N PRO A 352 -5.03 6.97 13.60
CA PRO A 352 -4.96 8.41 13.83
C PRO A 352 -3.70 8.84 14.59
N GLU A 353 -3.11 7.95 15.39
CA GLU A 353 -1.86 8.20 16.10
C GLU A 353 -0.64 8.43 15.20
N VAL A 354 -0.73 8.08 13.92
CA VAL A 354 0.37 8.28 12.97
C VAL A 354 0.39 9.69 12.38
N ASP A 355 -0.73 10.40 12.36
CA ASP A 355 -0.92 11.79 11.91
C ASP A 355 -0.31 12.16 10.54
N LEU A 356 0.24 11.16 9.87
CA LEU A 356 1.00 11.35 8.66
C LEU A 356 0.10 11.68 7.46
N THR A 357 -1.08 11.09 7.41
CA THR A 357 -2.06 11.35 6.34
C THR A 357 -2.47 12.81 6.34
N ASN A 358 -2.72 13.39 7.50
CA ASN A 358 -3.07 14.80 7.65
C ASN A 358 -1.93 15.72 7.19
N LEU A 359 -0.68 15.39 7.55
CA LEU A 359 0.49 16.12 7.09
C LEU A 359 0.60 16.08 5.57
N LEU A 360 0.51 14.89 4.98
CA LEU A 360 0.67 14.69 3.55
C LEU A 360 -0.45 15.37 2.76
N ASP A 361 -1.68 15.32 3.27
CA ASP A 361 -2.79 16.04 2.66
C ASP A 361 -2.60 17.56 2.76
N ALA A 362 -2.13 18.06 3.90
CA ALA A 362 -1.84 19.48 4.07
C ALA A 362 -0.81 20.02 3.07
N ILE A 363 0.25 19.24 2.79
CA ILE A 363 1.29 19.64 1.81
C ILE A 363 0.90 19.37 0.36
N SER A 364 -0.12 18.57 0.09
CA SER A 364 -0.48 18.13 -1.26
C SER A 364 -0.85 19.27 -2.21
N GLY A 365 -1.45 20.33 -1.69
CA GLY A 365 -1.84 21.52 -2.47
C GLY A 365 -0.76 22.59 -2.58
N LEU A 366 0.39 22.43 -1.91
CA LEU A 366 1.44 23.43 -1.89
C LEU A 366 2.28 23.42 -3.18
N PRO A 367 2.84 24.57 -3.58
CA PRO A 367 3.52 24.72 -4.87
C PRO A 367 4.96 24.23 -4.85
N PHE A 368 5.20 23.01 -4.37
CA PHE A 368 6.51 22.34 -4.42
C PHE A 368 6.33 20.83 -4.68
N ASP A 369 7.38 20.21 -5.18
CA ASP A 369 7.41 18.78 -5.38
C ASP A 369 7.72 18.05 -4.08
N VAL A 370 7.01 16.95 -3.86
CA VAL A 370 7.20 16.06 -2.72
C VAL A 370 7.72 14.71 -3.22
N GLN A 371 8.75 14.19 -2.55
CA GLN A 371 9.25 12.85 -2.80
C GLN A 371 9.44 12.09 -1.50
N PHE A 372 9.37 10.76 -1.56
CA PHE A 372 9.79 9.91 -0.46
C PHE A 372 11.27 9.59 -0.61
N MET A 373 11.97 9.56 0.52
CA MET A 373 13.37 9.20 0.60
C MET A 373 13.56 8.22 1.75
N SER A 374 14.20 7.10 1.49
CA SER A 374 14.46 6.15 2.55
C SER A 374 15.72 6.50 3.33
N PHE A 375 15.78 6.04 4.58
CA PHE A 375 17.02 6.13 5.36
C PHE A 375 18.18 5.37 4.71
N ASP A 376 17.89 4.26 4.00
CA ASP A 376 18.92 3.56 3.22
C ASP A 376 19.43 4.37 2.03
N ASP A 377 18.55 5.12 1.36
CA ASP A 377 18.97 6.02 0.29
C ASP A 377 19.89 7.11 0.83
N VAL A 378 19.60 7.65 2.02
CA VAL A 378 20.48 8.61 2.71
C VAL A 378 21.85 8.02 3.00
N LEU A 379 21.89 6.78 3.51
CA LEU A 379 23.15 6.07 3.80
C LEU A 379 23.95 5.76 2.54
N ALA A 380 23.30 5.34 1.47
CA ALA A 380 23.94 4.89 0.25
C ALA A 380 24.37 6.04 -0.67
N ASN A 381 23.57 7.09 -0.77
CA ASN A 381 23.68 8.11 -1.81
C ASN A 381 23.77 9.55 -1.26
N GLY A 382 23.59 9.73 0.05
CA GLY A 382 23.43 11.04 0.65
C GLY A 382 22.07 11.69 0.29
N ILE A 383 21.99 13.00 0.52
CA ILE A 383 20.78 13.77 0.25
C ILE A 383 20.94 14.47 -1.10
N PRO A 384 19.99 14.30 -2.06
CA PRO A 384 20.06 14.96 -3.35
C PRO A 384 20.09 16.50 -3.25
N GLU A 385 20.84 17.15 -4.13
CA GLU A 385 21.04 18.61 -4.12
C GLU A 385 19.75 19.41 -4.36
N ASP A 386 18.76 18.82 -5.03
CA ASP A 386 17.46 19.43 -5.31
C ASP A 386 16.49 19.31 -4.13
N VAL A 387 16.78 18.50 -3.11
CA VAL A 387 16.04 18.47 -1.85
C VAL A 387 16.43 19.70 -1.01
N LYS A 388 15.42 20.48 -0.61
CA LYS A 388 15.61 21.69 0.20
C LYS A 388 15.06 21.55 1.61
N VAL A 389 14.06 20.69 1.79
CA VAL A 389 13.47 20.40 3.11
C VAL A 389 13.30 18.90 3.24
N ILE A 390 13.63 18.41 4.43
CA ILE A 390 13.36 17.03 4.84
C ILE A 390 12.32 17.05 5.95
N ILE A 391 11.31 16.23 5.83
CA ILE A 391 10.30 16.02 6.86
C ILE A 391 10.55 14.64 7.49
N ASN A 392 10.77 14.64 8.79
CA ASN A 392 10.76 13.45 9.63
C ASN A 392 9.53 13.52 10.54
N ALA A 393 8.63 12.57 10.38
CA ALA A 393 7.33 12.63 11.02
C ALA A 393 6.96 11.28 11.67
N GLY A 394 5.90 11.29 12.45
CA GLY A 394 5.28 10.09 13.00
C GLY A 394 5.61 9.84 14.47
N VAL A 395 5.12 8.71 14.96
CA VAL A 395 5.35 8.25 16.33
C VAL A 395 6.76 7.67 16.45
N ALA A 396 7.38 7.79 17.60
CA ALA A 396 8.68 7.19 17.89
C ALA A 396 8.73 5.70 17.51
N ASN A 397 9.85 5.28 16.95
CA ASN A 397 10.09 3.92 16.47
C ASN A 397 9.16 3.44 15.33
N SER A 398 8.39 4.32 14.71
CA SER A 398 7.62 3.98 13.52
C SER A 398 8.48 4.01 12.25
N ALA A 399 7.93 3.46 11.18
CA ALA A 399 8.57 3.47 9.86
C ALA A 399 8.87 4.90 9.34
N TRP A 400 8.12 5.88 9.76
CA TRP A 400 8.26 7.28 9.35
C TRP A 400 9.25 8.06 10.19
N SER A 401 9.24 7.81 11.51
CA SER A 401 10.23 8.42 12.41
C SER A 401 11.60 7.77 12.28
N GLY A 402 11.68 6.52 11.79
CA GLY A 402 12.92 5.85 11.44
C GLY A 402 13.52 4.94 12.50
N GLY A 403 13.09 5.02 13.76
CA GLY A 403 13.56 4.11 14.82
C GLY A 403 15.07 4.04 14.90
N ASP A 404 15.60 2.82 14.87
CA ASP A 404 17.03 2.54 15.01
C ASP A 404 17.92 3.07 13.87
N TYR A 405 17.35 3.54 12.76
CA TYR A 405 18.15 4.24 11.74
C TYR A 405 18.86 5.48 12.28
N TRP A 406 18.29 6.11 13.29
CA TRP A 406 18.93 7.27 13.94
C TRP A 406 20.15 6.93 14.78
N LYS A 407 20.42 5.63 15.02
CA LYS A 407 21.67 5.16 15.65
C LYS A 407 22.81 4.99 14.63
N GLU A 408 22.50 5.05 13.33
CA GLU A 408 23.48 4.96 12.27
C GLU A 408 24.21 6.30 12.11
N ALA A 409 25.52 6.31 12.34
CA ALA A 409 26.33 7.53 12.25
C ALA A 409 26.17 8.23 10.90
N GLY A 410 26.11 7.50 9.81
CA GLY A 410 25.95 8.05 8.47
C GLY A 410 24.65 8.81 8.24
N VAL A 411 23.55 8.41 8.89
CA VAL A 411 22.27 9.16 8.85
C VAL A 411 22.44 10.49 9.55
N ILE A 412 23.00 10.48 10.76
CA ILE A 412 23.21 11.68 11.57
C ILE A 412 24.15 12.66 10.86
N GLU A 413 25.25 12.16 10.33
CA GLU A 413 26.23 12.97 9.60
C GLU A 413 25.62 13.62 8.35
N ALA A 414 24.88 12.84 7.54
CA ALA A 414 24.24 13.35 6.33
C ALA A 414 23.20 14.44 6.63
N LEU A 415 22.34 14.21 7.62
CA LEU A 415 21.30 15.18 8.01
C LEU A 415 21.90 16.42 8.68
N THR A 416 22.92 16.25 9.51
CA THR A 416 23.64 17.38 10.13
C THR A 416 24.33 18.24 9.06
N ALA A 417 25.01 17.61 8.12
CA ALA A 417 25.64 18.31 7.01
C ALA A 417 24.60 19.03 6.13
N PHE A 418 23.47 18.38 5.84
CA PHE A 418 22.37 18.98 5.08
C PHE A 418 21.86 20.27 5.74
N VAL A 419 21.57 20.22 7.04
CA VAL A 419 21.10 21.41 7.80
C VAL A 419 22.19 22.48 7.86
N HIS A 420 23.44 22.10 8.12
CA HIS A 420 24.56 23.03 8.15
C HIS A 420 24.77 23.76 6.83
N ASN A 421 24.48 23.09 5.71
CA ASN A 421 24.57 23.66 4.37
C ASN A 421 23.31 24.43 3.94
N GLY A 422 22.39 24.70 4.84
CA GLY A 422 21.20 25.52 4.61
C GLY A 422 19.94 24.75 4.27
N GLY A 423 19.94 23.43 4.36
CA GLY A 423 18.73 22.60 4.25
C GLY A 423 17.82 22.73 5.47
N GLY A 424 16.52 22.60 5.26
CA GLY A 424 15.52 22.62 6.33
C GLY A 424 15.21 21.20 6.83
N LEU A 425 15.20 20.98 8.14
CA LEU A 425 14.70 19.75 8.75
C LEU A 425 13.46 20.08 9.59
N LEU A 426 12.33 19.51 9.21
CA LEU A 426 11.05 19.66 9.91
C LEU A 426 10.70 18.37 10.63
N GLY A 427 10.59 18.45 11.96
CA GLY A 427 10.06 17.38 12.79
C GLY A 427 8.57 17.56 13.03
N VAL A 428 7.81 16.48 12.89
CA VAL A 428 6.36 16.46 13.14
C VAL A 428 6.02 15.29 14.04
N ASN A 429 5.27 15.56 15.10
CA ASN A 429 4.92 14.63 16.16
C ASN A 429 6.16 14.23 16.97
N ASP A 430 6.60 12.98 16.96
CA ASP A 430 7.79 12.49 17.64
C ASP A 430 8.87 12.09 16.59
N PRO A 431 9.53 13.10 16.01
CA PRO A 431 10.23 12.96 14.73
C PRO A 431 11.56 12.21 14.81
N SER A 432 12.18 12.18 15.97
CA SER A 432 13.45 11.50 16.12
C SER A 432 13.37 10.45 17.20
N ALA A 433 13.39 9.21 16.81
CA ALA A 433 13.34 8.10 17.73
C ALA A 433 14.68 7.81 18.43
N VAL A 434 15.63 8.72 18.37
CA VAL A 434 16.90 8.55 19.05
C VAL A 434 16.86 9.14 20.43
N TRP A 435 17.00 8.28 21.38
CA TRP A 435 17.34 8.59 22.74
C TRP A 435 18.86 8.54 22.87
N ALA A 436 19.46 9.67 23.03
CA ALA A 436 20.88 9.74 23.36
C ALA A 436 21.10 9.29 24.80
#